data_06d84324707f85b9eabb0d97703f5942
#
_entry.id   06d84324707f85b9eabb0d97703f5942
#
_cell.length_a   1.000
_cell.length_b   1.000
_cell.length_c   1.000
_cell.angle_alpha   90.00
_cell.angle_beta   90.00
_cell.angle_gamma   90.00
#
_symmetry.space_group_name_H-M   'P 1'
#
loop_
_entity.id
_entity.type
_entity.pdbx_description
1 polymer ?
#
loop_
_entity_poly.entity_id
_entity_poly.type
_entity_poly.pdbx_seq_one_letter_code
_entity_poly.pdbx_strand_id
1 'polypeptide(L)'
;MLIESFSGIRGIYDDSLDEKVALRYAYSYLSFLRNKYKKNLKIVIGTDTRPSKDILKNSIIEILDCDIIDIGIATTPMTEFAVRHFKADGGIIITASHNEPYWNGFKFLDKDGAVLRPKDMGEVIERYRKIKNLGNKTVFNKYAYKNKVPKELKIKKTLKNSKGIFGVPKNSKNFSSIYKKYNE
;
A
#
# COMPACT_ATOMS: atom_id res chain seq x y z
N MET A 1 -17.40 1.04 -10.62
CA MET A 1 -17.64 1.97 -9.48
C MET A 1 -16.67 1.64 -8.35
N LEU A 2 -16.01 2.65 -7.76
CA LEU A 2 -15.13 2.49 -6.59
C LEU A 2 -15.99 2.27 -5.34
N ILE A 3 -15.69 1.22 -4.58
CA ILE A 3 -16.36 0.90 -3.32
C ILE A 3 -15.50 1.42 -2.18
N GLU A 4 -16.03 2.36 -1.42
CA GLU A 4 -15.40 2.94 -0.24
C GLU A 4 -16.11 2.44 1.02
N SER A 5 -15.39 1.76 1.89
CA SER A 5 -15.92 1.24 3.16
C SER A 5 -14.90 1.38 4.29
N PHE A 6 -15.34 1.18 5.52
CA PHE A 6 -14.43 1.13 6.67
C PHE A 6 -13.46 -0.06 6.60
N SER A 7 -13.80 -1.14 5.89
CA SER A 7 -12.94 -2.31 5.72
C SER A 7 -11.91 -2.16 4.59
N GLY A 8 -11.93 -1.03 3.87
CA GLY A 8 -11.00 -0.71 2.79
C GLY A 8 -11.68 -0.20 1.53
N ILE A 9 -10.86 0.03 0.54
CA ILE A 9 -11.24 0.54 -0.78
C ILE A 9 -11.12 -0.61 -1.77
N ARG A 10 -12.09 -0.76 -2.67
CA ARG A 10 -12.06 -1.78 -3.74
C ARG A 10 -12.58 -1.22 -5.05
N GLY A 11 -12.03 -1.70 -6.15
CA GLY A 11 -12.49 -1.36 -7.50
C GLY A 11 -11.98 -2.34 -8.54
N ILE A 12 -12.56 -2.30 -9.72
CA ILE A 12 -12.06 -3.01 -10.89
C ILE A 12 -10.82 -2.25 -11.39
N TYR A 13 -9.70 -2.96 -11.53
CA TYR A 13 -8.47 -2.36 -12.02
C TYR A 13 -8.66 -1.90 -13.47
N ASP A 14 -8.11 -0.73 -13.79
CA ASP A 14 -8.22 -0.04 -15.09
C ASP A 14 -9.64 0.46 -15.46
N ASP A 15 -10.60 0.34 -14.52
CA ASP A 15 -11.94 0.95 -14.63
C ASP A 15 -12.16 1.96 -13.50
N SER A 16 -12.37 1.48 -12.30
CA SER A 16 -12.68 2.30 -11.13
C SER A 16 -11.52 2.43 -10.14
N LEU A 17 -10.48 1.63 -10.29
CA LEU A 17 -9.25 1.65 -9.52
C LEU A 17 -8.05 1.66 -10.46
N ASP A 18 -7.26 2.71 -10.43
CA ASP A 18 -6.04 2.90 -11.20
C ASP A 18 -4.89 3.38 -10.30
N GLU A 19 -3.72 3.63 -10.90
CA GLU A 19 -2.54 4.16 -10.23
C GLU A 19 -2.79 5.52 -9.59
N LYS A 20 -3.63 6.36 -10.22
CA LYS A 20 -3.97 7.68 -9.70
C LYS A 20 -4.82 7.59 -8.45
N VAL A 21 -5.76 6.65 -8.42
CA VAL A 21 -6.56 6.33 -7.23
C VAL A 21 -5.66 5.80 -6.13
N ALA A 22 -4.77 4.86 -6.44
CA ALA A 22 -3.80 4.27 -5.51
C ALA A 22 -2.92 5.35 -4.85
N LEU A 23 -2.30 6.18 -5.68
CA LEU A 23 -1.44 7.29 -5.25
C LEU A 23 -2.18 8.29 -4.35
N ARG A 24 -3.42 8.69 -4.73
CA ARG A 24 -4.20 9.63 -3.93
C ARG A 24 -4.60 9.06 -2.58
N TYR A 25 -5.00 7.78 -2.52
CA TYR A 25 -5.31 7.12 -1.26
C TYR A 25 -4.08 6.97 -0.38
N ALA A 26 -2.94 6.56 -0.94
CA ALA A 26 -1.68 6.46 -0.19
C ALA A 26 -1.26 7.82 0.40
N TYR A 27 -1.37 8.89 -0.38
CA TYR A 27 -1.11 10.25 0.11
C TYR A 27 -2.08 10.69 1.20
N SER A 28 -3.37 10.39 1.04
CA SER A 28 -4.40 10.71 2.03
C SER A 28 -4.14 10.00 3.35
N TYR A 29 -3.77 8.73 3.27
CA TYR A 29 -3.41 7.92 4.42
C TYR A 29 -2.10 8.41 5.09
N LEU A 30 -1.05 8.70 4.31
CA LEU A 30 0.18 9.29 4.84
C LEU A 30 -0.08 10.61 5.55
N SER A 31 -0.90 11.48 4.93
CA SER A 31 -1.31 12.76 5.52
C SER A 31 -2.09 12.58 6.83
N PHE A 32 -2.96 11.58 6.90
CA PHE A 32 -3.67 11.20 8.12
C PHE A 32 -2.69 10.77 9.22
N LEU A 33 -1.76 9.86 8.93
CA LEU A 33 -0.77 9.38 9.89
C LEU A 33 0.16 10.51 10.36
N ARG A 34 0.60 11.40 9.46
CA ARG A 34 1.43 12.56 9.82
C ARG A 34 0.73 13.50 10.79
N ASN A 35 -0.58 13.72 10.58
CA ASN A 35 -1.36 14.52 11.51
C ASN A 35 -1.50 13.87 12.89
N LYS A 36 -1.64 12.53 12.91
CA LYS A 36 -1.83 11.75 14.13
C LYS A 36 -0.53 11.60 14.94
N TYR A 37 0.62 11.36 14.30
CA TYR A 37 1.86 10.97 14.99
C TYR A 37 2.97 12.02 14.98
N LYS A 38 2.94 13.01 14.08
CA LYS A 38 3.86 14.18 14.01
C LYS A 38 5.36 13.82 14.06
N LYS A 39 5.78 12.72 13.40
CA LYS A 39 7.16 12.22 13.37
C LYS A 39 7.48 11.60 12.01
N ASN A 40 8.74 11.21 11.80
CA ASN A 40 9.09 10.35 10.67
C ASN A 40 8.34 9.04 10.79
N LEU A 41 7.59 8.70 9.75
CA LEU A 41 6.71 7.53 9.73
C LEU A 41 7.42 6.31 9.14
N LYS A 42 6.99 5.14 9.59
CA LYS A 42 7.35 3.84 9.04
C LYS A 42 6.08 3.09 8.66
N ILE A 43 5.99 2.63 7.42
CA ILE A 43 4.80 1.96 6.88
C ILE A 43 5.19 0.58 6.33
N VAL A 44 4.43 -0.44 6.70
CA VAL A 44 4.54 -1.79 6.11
C VAL A 44 3.63 -1.86 4.89
N ILE A 45 4.11 -2.48 3.80
CA ILE A 45 3.30 -2.77 2.61
C ILE A 45 3.32 -4.26 2.34
N GLY A 46 2.14 -4.88 2.22
CA GLY A 46 1.94 -6.25 1.77
C GLY A 46 1.00 -6.30 0.57
N THR A 47 1.15 -7.30 -0.28
CA THR A 47 0.29 -7.51 -1.46
C THR A 47 -0.24 -8.94 -1.48
N ASP A 48 -1.41 -9.15 -2.08
CA ASP A 48 -1.83 -10.48 -2.51
C ASP A 48 -1.21 -10.84 -3.89
N THR A 49 -1.71 -11.89 -4.54
CA THR A 49 -1.17 -12.41 -5.79
C THR A 49 -1.79 -11.82 -7.06
N ARG A 50 -2.65 -10.82 -6.97
CA ARG A 50 -3.38 -10.22 -8.09
C ARG A 50 -2.45 -9.65 -9.15
N PRO A 51 -2.80 -9.73 -10.46
CA PRO A 51 -1.96 -9.23 -11.55
C PRO A 51 -1.55 -7.75 -11.41
N SER A 52 -2.46 -6.91 -10.92
CA SER A 52 -2.24 -5.46 -10.75
C SER A 52 -1.44 -5.08 -9.48
N LYS A 53 -1.00 -6.05 -8.65
CA LYS A 53 -0.36 -5.77 -7.36
C LYS A 53 0.88 -4.90 -7.46
N ASP A 54 1.78 -5.20 -8.40
CA ASP A 54 3.07 -4.51 -8.50
C ASP A 54 2.91 -3.09 -9.05
N ILE A 55 2.03 -2.88 -10.01
CA ILE A 55 1.71 -1.57 -10.57
C ILE A 55 1.14 -0.65 -9.47
N LEU A 56 0.15 -1.13 -8.72
CA LEU A 56 -0.46 -0.37 -7.63
C LEU A 56 0.52 -0.13 -6.49
N LYS A 57 1.35 -1.14 -6.13
CA LYS A 57 2.38 -1.00 -5.11
C LYS A 57 3.41 0.06 -5.47
N ASN A 58 3.91 0.05 -6.70
CA ASN A 58 4.90 1.02 -7.16
C ASN A 58 4.36 2.45 -7.10
N SER A 59 3.11 2.66 -7.54
CA SER A 59 2.45 3.97 -7.45
C SER A 59 2.27 4.45 -6.02
N ILE A 60 1.97 3.54 -5.08
CA ILE A 60 1.88 3.84 -3.66
C ILE A 60 3.26 4.23 -3.10
N ILE A 61 4.30 3.45 -3.41
CA ILE A 61 5.66 3.70 -2.92
C ILE A 61 6.18 5.05 -3.42
N GLU A 62 5.89 5.41 -4.65
CA GLU A 62 6.34 6.66 -5.27
C GLU A 62 5.90 7.90 -4.49
N ILE A 63 4.69 7.88 -3.90
CA ILE A 63 4.14 9.03 -3.16
C ILE A 63 4.48 9.02 -1.66
N LEU A 64 4.89 7.87 -1.11
CA LEU A 64 5.15 7.72 0.31
C LEU A 64 6.55 8.28 0.68
N ASP A 65 6.59 9.53 1.12
CA ASP A 65 7.79 10.14 1.69
C ASP A 65 7.95 9.73 3.17
N CYS A 66 8.32 8.46 3.40
CA CYS A 66 8.50 7.86 4.72
C CYS A 66 9.36 6.58 4.62
N ASP A 67 9.70 5.97 5.75
CA ASP A 67 10.36 4.67 5.78
C ASP A 67 9.37 3.57 5.37
N ILE A 68 9.73 2.74 4.39
CA ILE A 68 8.87 1.67 3.87
C ILE A 68 9.50 0.32 4.12
N ILE A 69 8.69 -0.61 4.64
CA ILE A 69 8.99 -2.03 4.76
C ILE A 69 8.07 -2.80 3.79
N ASP A 70 8.61 -3.16 2.64
CA ASP A 70 7.90 -4.02 1.67
C ASP A 70 8.12 -5.49 2.07
N ILE A 71 7.06 -6.17 2.47
CA ILE A 71 7.08 -7.60 2.83
C ILE A 71 6.68 -8.51 1.66
N GLY A 72 6.42 -7.93 0.48
CA GLY A 72 6.07 -8.68 -0.72
C GLY A 72 4.67 -9.29 -0.66
N ILE A 73 4.54 -10.50 -1.20
CA ILE A 73 3.27 -11.25 -1.16
C ILE A 73 3.05 -11.76 0.26
N ALA A 74 1.99 -11.29 0.89
CA ALA A 74 1.63 -11.61 2.26
C ALA A 74 0.11 -11.62 2.46
N THR A 75 -0.36 -12.45 3.36
CA THR A 75 -1.77 -12.44 3.77
C THR A 75 -2.07 -11.22 4.64
N THR A 76 -3.37 -10.89 4.78
CA THR A 76 -3.80 -9.82 5.69
C THR A 76 -3.24 -10.01 7.12
N PRO A 77 -3.39 -11.17 7.79
CA PRO A 77 -2.82 -11.38 9.12
C PRO A 77 -1.30 -11.24 9.20
N MET A 78 -0.58 -11.66 8.15
CA MET A 78 0.88 -11.49 8.09
C MET A 78 1.27 -10.01 8.04
N THR A 79 0.54 -9.20 7.28
CA THR A 79 0.82 -7.77 7.20
C THR A 79 0.47 -7.06 8.50
N GLU A 80 -0.65 -7.43 9.14
CA GLU A 80 -1.05 -6.94 10.45
C GLU A 80 -0.01 -7.27 11.54
N PHE A 81 0.50 -8.50 11.53
CA PHE A 81 1.59 -8.91 12.41
C PHE A 81 2.87 -8.12 12.13
N ALA A 82 3.23 -7.93 10.86
CA ALA A 82 4.45 -7.22 10.48
C ALA A 82 4.44 -5.75 10.96
N VAL A 83 3.29 -5.07 10.95
CA VAL A 83 3.16 -3.71 11.51
C VAL A 83 3.60 -3.70 12.98
N ARG A 84 3.11 -4.63 13.80
CA ARG A 84 3.49 -4.76 15.22
C ARG A 84 4.94 -5.15 15.39
N HIS A 85 5.38 -6.18 14.67
CA HIS A 85 6.74 -6.73 14.75
C HIS A 85 7.82 -5.68 14.44
N PHE A 86 7.63 -4.90 13.39
CA PHE A 86 8.56 -3.84 12.98
C PHE A 86 8.33 -2.51 13.71
N LYS A 87 7.36 -2.45 14.62
CA LYS A 87 6.96 -1.22 15.32
C LYS A 87 6.70 -0.10 14.31
N ALA A 88 5.99 -0.43 13.23
CA ALA A 88 5.60 0.54 12.22
C ALA A 88 4.43 1.40 12.70
N ASP A 89 4.26 2.56 12.07
CA ASP A 89 3.20 3.51 12.42
C ASP A 89 1.89 3.19 11.71
N GLY A 90 1.93 2.24 10.78
CA GLY A 90 0.79 1.74 10.05
C GLY A 90 1.17 0.78 8.95
N GLY A 91 0.18 0.39 8.14
CA GLY A 91 0.41 -0.51 7.01
C GLY A 91 -0.60 -0.31 5.89
N ILE A 92 -0.24 -0.78 4.71
CA ILE A 92 -1.10 -0.84 3.53
C ILE A 92 -1.10 -2.28 3.03
N ILE A 93 -2.30 -2.85 2.88
CA ILE A 93 -2.48 -4.16 2.25
C ILE A 93 -3.13 -3.93 0.90
N ILE A 94 -2.48 -4.36 -0.17
CA ILE A 94 -2.99 -4.27 -1.54
C ILE A 94 -3.70 -5.59 -1.85
N THR A 95 -5.03 -5.58 -1.77
CA THR A 95 -5.88 -6.76 -1.94
C THR A 95 -7.34 -6.37 -2.14
N ALA A 96 -8.07 -7.18 -2.87
CA ALA A 96 -9.54 -7.13 -2.91
C ALA A 96 -10.18 -8.34 -2.20
N SER A 97 -9.43 -9.01 -1.31
CA SER A 97 -9.93 -10.16 -0.52
C SER A 97 -10.39 -11.33 -1.43
N HIS A 98 -11.69 -11.64 -1.41
CA HIS A 98 -12.30 -12.75 -2.15
C HIS A 98 -12.90 -12.35 -3.51
N ASN A 99 -12.76 -11.09 -3.92
CA ASN A 99 -13.24 -10.66 -5.23
C ASN A 99 -12.44 -11.31 -6.36
N GLU A 100 -13.00 -11.29 -7.58
CA GLU A 100 -12.38 -11.79 -8.80
C GLU A 100 -10.99 -11.16 -9.09
N PRO A 101 -10.11 -11.81 -9.86
CA PRO A 101 -8.74 -11.36 -10.07
C PRO A 101 -8.58 -9.96 -10.67
N TYR A 102 -9.56 -9.47 -11.42
CA TYR A 102 -9.57 -8.12 -12.00
C TYR A 102 -9.96 -7.02 -11.01
N TRP A 103 -10.45 -7.39 -9.81
CA TRP A 103 -10.58 -6.46 -8.69
C TRP A 103 -9.25 -6.27 -8.00
N ASN A 104 -9.05 -5.09 -7.42
CA ASN A 104 -8.02 -4.87 -6.42
C ASN A 104 -8.51 -3.82 -5.40
N GLY A 105 -7.67 -3.50 -4.42
CA GLY A 105 -8.05 -2.56 -3.38
C GLY A 105 -6.98 -2.33 -2.35
N PHE A 106 -7.33 -1.55 -1.33
CA PHE A 106 -6.42 -1.17 -0.25
C PHE A 106 -7.12 -1.31 1.09
N LYS A 107 -6.41 -1.93 2.04
CA LYS A 107 -6.73 -1.85 3.47
C LYS A 107 -5.65 -1.04 4.14
N PHE A 108 -6.03 -0.14 5.02
CA PHE A 108 -5.13 0.70 5.79
C PHE A 108 -5.14 0.25 7.24
N LEU A 109 -3.94 0.08 7.80
CA LEU A 109 -3.75 -0.43 9.16
C LEU A 109 -3.29 0.68 10.10
N ASP A 110 -3.71 0.63 11.35
CA ASP A 110 -3.15 1.45 12.42
C ASP A 110 -1.80 0.84 12.91
N LYS A 111 -1.09 1.55 13.77
CA LYS A 111 0.16 1.10 14.41
C LYS A 111 0.04 -0.22 15.18
N ASP A 112 -1.17 -0.56 15.63
CA ASP A 112 -1.46 -1.81 16.33
C ASP A 112 -1.70 -2.99 15.36
N GLY A 113 -1.55 -2.75 14.04
CA GLY A 113 -1.78 -3.73 12.99
C GLY A 113 -3.26 -3.99 12.70
N ALA A 114 -4.19 -3.34 13.38
CA ALA A 114 -5.60 -3.45 13.10
C ALA A 114 -6.00 -2.57 11.89
N VAL A 115 -7.02 -2.98 11.15
CA VAL A 115 -7.64 -2.14 10.13
C VAL A 115 -8.13 -0.84 10.78
N LEU A 116 -7.97 0.29 10.08
CA LEU A 116 -8.41 1.58 10.60
C LEU A 116 -9.86 1.53 11.08
N ARG A 117 -10.12 2.14 12.23
CA ARG A 117 -11.49 2.29 12.74
C ARG A 117 -12.34 3.09 11.76
N PRO A 118 -13.68 2.92 11.76
CA PRO A 118 -14.58 3.62 10.85
C PRO A 118 -14.36 5.14 10.82
N LYS A 119 -14.13 5.78 11.97
CA LYS A 119 -13.85 7.21 12.09
C LYS A 119 -12.55 7.58 11.37
N ASP A 120 -11.47 6.84 11.63
CA ASP A 120 -10.13 7.10 11.06
C ASP A 120 -10.14 6.88 9.53
N MET A 121 -10.84 5.83 9.07
CA MET A 121 -11.01 5.57 7.65
C MET A 121 -11.85 6.65 6.97
N GLY A 122 -12.88 7.17 7.64
CA GLY A 122 -13.67 8.31 7.19
C GLY A 122 -12.80 9.53 6.93
N GLU A 123 -11.85 9.84 7.82
CA GLU A 123 -10.90 10.96 7.61
C GLU A 123 -10.00 10.73 6.38
N VAL A 124 -9.55 9.51 6.13
CA VAL A 124 -8.76 9.17 4.94
C VAL A 124 -9.57 9.39 3.67
N ILE A 125 -10.83 8.91 3.64
CA ILE A 125 -11.75 9.10 2.51
C ILE A 125 -12.04 10.58 2.25
N GLU A 126 -12.28 11.36 3.29
CA GLU A 126 -12.50 12.81 3.13
C GLU A 126 -11.29 13.53 2.55
N ARG A 127 -10.07 13.17 2.99
CA ARG A 127 -8.83 13.71 2.43
C ARG A 127 -8.69 13.34 0.96
N TYR A 128 -8.98 12.10 0.59
CA TYR A 128 -8.98 11.65 -0.80
C TYR A 128 -9.96 12.47 -1.64
N ARG A 129 -11.20 12.68 -1.17
CA ARG A 129 -12.22 13.46 -1.90
C ARG A 129 -11.80 14.91 -2.10
N LYS A 130 -11.20 15.54 -1.08
CA LYS A 130 -10.64 16.90 -1.19
C LYS A 130 -9.54 16.98 -2.25
N ILE A 131 -8.63 16.00 -2.29
CA ILE A 131 -7.55 15.92 -3.27
C ILE A 131 -8.10 15.71 -4.69
N LYS A 132 -9.09 14.83 -4.83
CA LYS A 132 -9.74 14.56 -6.13
C LYS A 132 -10.36 15.82 -6.72
N ASN A 133 -10.98 16.64 -5.90
CA ASN A 133 -11.64 17.88 -6.32
C ASN A 133 -10.67 19.02 -6.68
N LEU A 134 -9.45 19.03 -6.14
CA LEU A 134 -8.42 20.03 -6.47
C LEU A 134 -7.79 19.82 -7.87
N GLY A 135 -8.15 18.76 -8.57
CA GLY A 135 -7.62 18.42 -9.89
C GLY A 135 -6.18 17.92 -9.86
N ASN A 136 -5.78 17.26 -10.95
CA ASN A 136 -4.48 16.59 -11.05
C ASN A 136 -3.27 17.54 -10.93
N LYS A 137 -3.42 18.83 -11.28
CA LYS A 137 -2.29 19.77 -11.34
C LYS A 137 -1.69 20.10 -9.96
N THR A 138 -2.48 20.19 -8.89
CA THR A 138 -2.01 20.73 -7.60
C THR A 138 -1.27 19.68 -6.76
N VAL A 139 -1.73 18.44 -6.73
CA VAL A 139 -1.11 17.38 -5.95
C VAL A 139 0.12 16.83 -6.68
N PHE A 140 0.01 16.58 -7.96
CA PHE A 140 1.12 16.07 -8.79
C PHE A 140 2.22 17.12 -8.99
N ASN A 141 1.91 18.39 -9.22
CA ASN A 141 2.92 19.43 -9.38
C ASN A 141 3.67 19.73 -8.09
N LYS A 142 3.03 19.70 -6.93
CA LYS A 142 3.72 19.91 -5.65
C LYS A 142 4.71 18.80 -5.33
N TYR A 143 4.47 17.58 -5.82
CA TYR A 143 5.36 16.43 -5.66
C TYR A 143 6.33 16.25 -6.83
N ALA A 144 5.92 16.48 -8.07
CA ALA A 144 6.82 16.48 -9.22
C ALA A 144 7.89 17.59 -9.12
N TYR A 145 7.60 18.71 -8.47
CA TYR A 145 8.57 19.80 -8.26
C TYR A 145 9.49 19.60 -7.05
N LYS A 146 9.09 18.87 -6.01
CA LYS A 146 9.97 18.53 -4.87
C LYS A 146 10.83 17.32 -5.12
N ASN A 147 10.38 16.42 -5.94
CA ASN A 147 11.11 15.22 -6.34
C ASN A 147 11.56 15.41 -7.80
N LYS A 148 12.71 16.09 -8.01
CA LYS A 148 13.64 15.56 -9.00
C LYS A 148 13.70 14.08 -8.65
N VAL A 149 13.08 13.22 -9.49
CA VAL A 149 13.11 11.76 -9.36
C VAL A 149 14.52 11.41 -8.91
N PRO A 150 14.73 10.92 -7.68
CA PRO A 150 16.05 10.46 -7.30
C PRO A 150 16.33 9.34 -8.28
N LYS A 151 17.41 9.45 -9.09
CA LYS A 151 17.86 8.42 -10.03
C LYS A 151 18.14 7.08 -9.36
N GLU A 152 18.02 7.05 -8.04
CA GLU A 152 18.00 5.85 -7.20
C GLU A 152 16.93 6.08 -6.16
N LEU A 153 15.82 5.35 -6.30
CA LEU A 153 14.91 5.15 -5.17
C LEU A 153 15.80 4.64 -4.03
N LYS A 154 16.15 5.50 -3.09
CA LYS A 154 16.75 5.07 -1.84
C LYS A 154 15.66 4.35 -1.06
N ILE A 155 15.39 3.10 -1.46
CA ILE A 155 14.79 2.11 -0.60
C ILE A 155 15.78 1.97 0.56
N LYS A 156 15.65 2.86 1.54
CA LYS A 156 16.42 2.77 2.77
C LYS A 156 16.02 1.48 3.45
N LYS A 157 16.83 0.43 3.22
CA LYS A 157 16.69 -0.91 3.79
C LYS A 157 15.41 -1.67 3.39
N THR A 158 15.32 -2.08 2.13
CA THR A 158 14.77 -3.41 1.90
C THR A 158 15.59 -4.34 2.79
N LEU A 159 14.94 -5.03 3.74
CA LEU A 159 15.60 -6.06 4.54
C LEU A 159 15.99 -7.23 3.61
N LYS A 160 17.02 -7.04 2.79
CA LYS A 160 17.62 -8.09 1.95
C LYS A 160 18.14 -9.27 2.76
N ASN A 161 18.13 -9.17 4.08
CA ASN A 161 18.65 -10.15 5.04
C ASN A 161 17.64 -10.61 6.10
N SER A 162 16.33 -10.43 5.92
CA SER A 162 15.39 -11.11 6.80
C SER A 162 15.47 -12.61 6.50
N LYS A 163 16.15 -13.37 7.35
CA LYS A 163 15.87 -14.80 7.52
C LYS A 163 14.35 -14.89 7.65
N GLY A 164 13.70 -15.60 6.74
CA GLY A 164 12.24 -15.58 6.57
C GLY A 164 11.48 -15.62 7.89
N ILE A 165 10.89 -14.49 8.26
CA ILE A 165 10.12 -14.31 9.51
C ILE A 165 8.93 -15.28 9.53
N PHE A 166 8.56 -15.83 8.36
CA PHE A 166 7.44 -16.76 8.18
C PHE A 166 7.81 -18.02 7.40
N GLY A 167 9.09 -18.44 7.37
CA GLY A 167 9.51 -19.64 6.62
C GLY A 167 9.44 -19.50 5.10
N VAL A 168 9.27 -18.30 4.57
CA VAL A 168 9.29 -18.06 3.12
C VAL A 168 10.74 -18.20 2.62
N PRO A 169 11.03 -19.08 1.63
CA PRO A 169 12.37 -19.29 1.11
C PRO A 169 12.96 -17.98 0.58
N LYS A 170 14.26 -17.74 0.82
CA LYS A 170 15.03 -16.55 0.43
C LYS A 170 15.06 -16.25 -1.08
N ASN A 171 14.55 -17.13 -1.94
CA ASN A 171 14.58 -17.01 -3.38
C ASN A 171 13.17 -16.84 -3.95
N SER A 172 12.80 -15.60 -4.21
CA SER A 172 11.57 -15.24 -4.94
C SER A 172 11.47 -15.85 -6.35
N LYS A 173 12.56 -16.40 -6.89
CA LYS A 173 12.56 -17.16 -8.17
C LYS A 173 11.75 -18.45 -8.10
N ASN A 174 11.57 -19.06 -6.92
CA ASN A 174 10.80 -20.30 -6.79
C ASN A 174 9.28 -20.10 -6.73
N PHE A 175 8.79 -18.92 -6.40
CA PHE A 175 7.35 -18.67 -6.38
C PHE A 175 6.75 -18.59 -7.79
N SER A 176 7.49 -18.04 -8.75
CA SER A 176 7.03 -18.00 -10.15
C SER A 176 6.95 -19.40 -10.79
N SER A 177 7.81 -20.33 -10.36
CA SER A 177 7.80 -21.73 -10.82
C SER A 177 6.66 -22.55 -10.21
N ILE A 178 6.29 -22.27 -8.96
CA ILE A 178 5.15 -22.91 -8.30
C ILE A 178 3.84 -22.40 -8.93
N TYR A 179 3.74 -21.10 -9.24
CA TYR A 179 2.56 -20.53 -9.87
C TYR A 179 2.32 -21.06 -11.31
N LYS A 180 3.39 -21.29 -12.10
CA LYS A 180 3.29 -21.95 -13.41
C LYS A 180 2.75 -23.38 -13.31
N LYS A 181 3.13 -24.11 -12.29
CA LYS A 181 2.75 -25.54 -12.12
C LYS A 181 1.27 -25.75 -11.74
N TYR A 182 0.57 -24.71 -11.28
CA TYR A 182 -0.86 -24.79 -10.90
C TYR A 182 -1.80 -24.16 -11.93
N ASN A 183 -1.27 -23.56 -13.01
CA ASN A 183 -2.06 -22.91 -14.06
C ASN A 183 -1.86 -23.54 -15.46
N GLU A 184 -1.19 -24.69 -15.53
CA GLU A 184 -1.16 -25.63 -16.66
C GLU A 184 -2.07 -26.85 -16.35
#